data_9c78b2d84e7c0c17cf59e8496147be99
#
_entry.id   9c78b2d84e7c0c17cf59e8496147be99
#
_cell.length_a   1.000
_cell.length_b   1.000
_cell.length_c   1.000
_cell.angle_alpha   90.00
_cell.angle_beta   90.00
_cell.angle_gamma   90.00
#
_symmetry.space_group_name_H-M   'P 1'
#
loop_
_entity.id
_entity.type
_entity.pdbx_description
1 polymer ?
#
loop_
_entity_poly.entity_id
_entity_poly.type
_entity_poly.pdbx_seq_one_letter_code
_entity_poly.pdbx_strand_id
1 'polypeptide(L)'
;MKALKTLTIALLAGFSTMAAADVTIKIPESVDLLAVNAGDPDTKSNGFFSSGKTATLPNGVNQIVFRFQPYFDLNREERVNVPSKAIIARFEATDAELTLTVPTYQNERQARKNIDSFEWTLTDANGNVIPVTQDKLVKDGMQIGRDYQRESEDYNRKGGVAAIAATGMVTAAAIPATLPADPADAQVASPAGTADNTAEEMLIFWYNKADAETKARFKEYINKN
;
A
#
# COMPACT_ATOMS: atom_id res chain seq x y z
N MET A 1 50.64 0.29 -54.41
CA MET A 1 50.16 -0.57 -53.35
C MET A 1 49.42 0.35 -52.36
N LYS A 2 48.05 0.38 -52.39
CA LYS A 2 47.25 1.27 -51.60
C LYS A 2 46.67 0.43 -50.45
N ALA A 3 47.06 0.74 -49.24
CA ALA A 3 46.51 0.12 -47.98
C ALA A 3 45.18 0.70 -47.67
N LEU A 4 44.14 -0.13 -47.65
CA LEU A 4 42.77 0.19 -47.27
C LEU A 4 42.68 0.09 -45.75
N LYS A 5 42.45 1.24 -45.06
CA LYS A 5 42.24 1.28 -43.63
C LYS A 5 40.75 1.04 -43.35
N THR A 6 40.40 -0.12 -42.85
CA THR A 6 39.06 -0.44 -42.34
C THR A 6 38.81 0.24 -41.00
N LEU A 7 37.87 1.18 -40.96
CA LEU A 7 37.42 1.86 -39.75
C LEU A 7 36.29 1.03 -39.14
N THR A 8 36.57 0.32 -38.05
CA THR A 8 35.56 -0.43 -37.29
C THR A 8 34.87 0.53 -36.31
N ILE A 9 33.62 0.92 -36.59
CA ILE A 9 32.79 1.69 -35.68
C ILE A 9 32.15 0.70 -34.70
N ALA A 10 32.63 0.69 -33.46
CA ALA A 10 32.00 -0.03 -32.36
C ALA A 10 30.77 0.76 -31.88
N LEU A 11 29.57 0.25 -32.16
CA LEU A 11 28.29 0.78 -31.67
C LEU A 11 28.13 0.36 -30.22
N LEU A 12 28.50 1.23 -29.28
CA LEU A 12 28.17 1.08 -27.87
C LEU A 12 26.68 1.37 -27.69
N ALA A 13 25.87 0.30 -27.67
CA ALA A 13 24.49 0.38 -27.17
C ALA A 13 24.54 0.61 -25.65
N GLY A 14 24.44 1.87 -25.23
CA GLY A 14 24.24 2.23 -23.81
C GLY A 14 22.89 1.73 -23.37
N PHE A 15 22.86 0.67 -22.54
CA PHE A 15 21.69 0.33 -21.74
C PHE A 15 21.53 1.42 -20.69
N SER A 16 20.71 2.44 -20.96
CA SER A 16 20.22 3.35 -19.95
C SER A 16 19.29 2.53 -19.04
N THR A 17 19.80 2.08 -17.90
CA THR A 17 18.94 1.64 -16.79
C THR A 17 18.16 2.87 -16.37
N MET A 18 16.90 2.96 -16.74
CA MET A 18 15.97 3.91 -16.11
C MET A 18 15.93 3.51 -14.65
N ALA A 19 16.59 4.28 -13.79
CA ALA A 19 16.32 4.25 -12.37
C ALA A 19 14.87 4.70 -12.24
N ALA A 20 13.97 3.78 -11.92
CA ALA A 20 12.62 4.17 -11.50
C ALA A 20 12.83 4.99 -10.22
N ALA A 21 12.50 6.28 -10.26
CA ALA A 21 12.46 7.08 -9.06
C ALA A 21 11.25 6.61 -8.26
N ASP A 22 11.45 6.39 -6.96
CA ASP A 22 10.38 6.00 -6.05
C ASP A 22 9.60 7.23 -5.59
N VAL A 23 8.41 7.01 -5.04
CA VAL A 23 7.68 8.05 -4.33
C VAL A 23 8.28 8.19 -2.93
N THR A 24 8.59 9.41 -2.52
CA THR A 24 9.05 9.70 -1.16
C THR A 24 8.05 10.61 -0.45
N ILE A 25 7.82 10.37 0.86
CA ILE A 25 6.94 11.20 1.68
C ILE A 25 7.72 11.73 2.87
N LYS A 26 7.79 13.06 2.99
CA LYS A 26 8.25 13.73 4.20
C LYS A 26 7.15 13.72 5.25
N ILE A 27 7.45 13.14 6.41
CA ILE A 27 6.51 12.91 7.51
C ILE A 27 7.00 13.71 8.72
N PRO A 28 6.17 14.59 9.29
CA PRO A 28 6.53 15.36 10.47
C PRO A 28 6.67 14.46 11.72
N GLU A 29 7.45 14.91 12.70
CA GLU A 29 7.70 14.18 13.94
C GLU A 29 6.43 13.82 14.71
N SER A 30 5.41 14.67 14.64
CA SER A 30 4.11 14.45 15.29
C SER A 30 3.23 13.41 14.58
N VAL A 31 3.72 12.77 13.53
CA VAL A 31 2.99 11.71 12.80
C VAL A 31 3.73 10.39 12.91
N ASP A 32 2.99 9.38 13.38
CA ASP A 32 3.41 7.99 13.40
C ASP A 32 2.91 7.29 12.13
N LEU A 33 3.81 6.89 11.24
CA LEU A 33 3.48 6.05 10.10
C LEU A 33 3.46 4.59 10.58
N LEU A 34 2.31 3.95 10.47
CA LEU A 34 1.99 2.66 11.10
C LEU A 34 2.03 1.49 10.11
N ALA A 35 1.66 1.74 8.85
CA ALA A 35 1.76 0.78 7.76
C ALA A 35 1.84 1.49 6.41
N VAL A 36 2.45 0.84 5.43
CA VAL A 36 2.49 1.24 4.02
C VAL A 36 2.14 0.04 3.16
N ASN A 37 1.10 0.16 2.32
CA ASN A 37 0.64 -0.92 1.44
C ASN A 37 0.42 -2.25 2.18
N ALA A 38 -0.12 -2.18 3.40
CA ALA A 38 -0.29 -3.30 4.35
C ALA A 38 1.03 -3.97 4.78
N GLY A 39 2.17 -3.32 4.61
CA GLY A 39 3.50 -3.76 5.06
C GLY A 39 4.12 -2.80 6.07
N ASP A 40 5.33 -3.14 6.51
CA ASP A 40 6.14 -2.26 7.35
C ASP A 40 6.58 -1.02 6.57
N PRO A 41 6.54 0.17 7.19
CA PRO A 41 7.03 1.38 6.55
C PRO A 41 8.58 1.36 6.39
N ASP A 42 9.08 1.50 5.16
CA ASP A 42 10.49 1.83 4.95
C ASP A 42 10.72 3.32 5.21
N THR A 43 11.26 3.63 6.38
CA THR A 43 11.47 5.01 6.80
C THR A 43 12.92 5.29 7.16
N LYS A 44 13.39 6.48 6.78
CA LYS A 44 14.71 7.01 7.15
C LYS A 44 14.52 8.32 7.94
N SER A 45 15.31 8.50 9.00
CA SER A 45 15.36 9.78 9.71
C SER A 45 15.92 10.87 8.78
N ASN A 46 15.36 12.07 8.85
CA ASN A 46 15.81 13.21 8.03
C ASN A 46 17.17 13.81 8.48
N GLY A 47 17.88 13.14 9.40
CA GLY A 47 19.18 13.53 9.88
C GLY A 47 19.14 14.33 11.18
N PHE A 48 20.32 14.73 11.65
CA PHE A 48 20.51 15.32 12.99
C PHE A 48 19.88 16.72 13.15
N PHE A 49 19.71 17.46 12.03
CA PHE A 49 19.22 18.85 12.04
C PHE A 49 17.78 18.99 11.52
N SER A 50 17.11 17.92 11.17
CA SER A 50 15.77 17.96 10.61
C SER A 50 14.87 16.98 11.33
N SER A 51 13.82 17.48 11.97
CA SER A 51 12.82 16.63 12.63
C SER A 51 11.96 15.89 11.60
N GLY A 52 11.49 14.69 11.98
CA GLY A 52 10.65 13.87 11.14
C GLY A 52 11.39 12.76 10.38
N LYS A 53 10.67 12.12 9.50
CA LYS A 53 11.12 10.93 8.75
C LYS A 53 10.75 11.09 7.27
N THR A 54 11.46 10.38 6.40
CA THR A 54 11.07 10.20 5.00
C THR A 54 10.73 8.72 4.79
N ALA A 55 9.54 8.45 4.26
CA ALA A 55 9.14 7.11 3.83
C ALA A 55 9.35 6.96 2.32
N THR A 56 9.76 5.76 1.89
CA THR A 56 9.90 5.39 0.48
C THR A 56 8.78 4.44 0.09
N LEU A 57 8.12 4.72 -1.04
CA LEU A 57 6.99 3.95 -1.56
C LEU A 57 7.19 3.66 -3.06
N PRO A 58 6.60 2.58 -3.59
CA PRO A 58 6.63 2.32 -5.03
C PRO A 58 5.80 3.35 -5.80
N ASN A 59 6.06 3.46 -7.10
CA ASN A 59 5.24 4.25 -8.01
C ASN A 59 3.83 3.67 -8.16
N GLY A 60 2.83 4.53 -8.38
CA GLY A 60 1.43 4.18 -8.61
C GLY A 60 0.54 4.39 -7.39
N VAL A 61 -0.43 3.48 -7.21
CA VAL A 61 -1.40 3.56 -6.12
C VAL A 61 -0.77 3.06 -4.82
N ASN A 62 -0.81 3.91 -3.81
CA ASN A 62 -0.29 3.65 -2.48
C ASN A 62 -1.34 3.83 -1.39
N GLN A 63 -1.16 3.11 -0.30
CA GLN A 63 -1.96 3.22 0.92
C GLN A 63 -1.03 3.42 2.10
N ILE A 64 -1.34 4.41 2.92
CA ILE A 64 -0.64 4.64 4.19
C ILE A 64 -1.62 4.54 5.35
N VAL A 65 -1.13 4.01 6.47
CA VAL A 65 -1.82 4.10 7.76
C VAL A 65 -0.96 4.93 8.68
N PHE A 66 -1.53 5.96 9.24
CA PHE A 66 -0.81 6.83 10.16
C PHE A 66 -1.69 7.31 11.30
N ARG A 67 -1.05 7.83 12.33
CA ARG A 67 -1.67 8.48 13.48
C ARG A 67 -0.99 9.81 13.75
N PHE A 68 -1.77 10.85 13.88
CA PHE A 68 -1.29 12.15 14.33
C PHE A 68 -1.28 12.18 15.84
N GLN A 69 -0.13 12.52 16.44
CA GLN A 69 0.06 12.52 17.89
C GLN A 69 0.91 13.72 18.34
N PRO A 70 0.35 14.93 18.30
CA PRO A 70 1.04 16.09 18.82
C PRO A 70 1.36 15.91 20.30
N TYR A 71 2.50 16.42 20.72
CA TYR A 71 2.94 16.39 22.11
C TYR A 71 3.10 17.80 22.65
N PHE A 72 2.94 17.92 23.98
CA PHE A 72 3.01 19.18 24.71
C PHE A 72 3.84 18.97 25.96
N ASP A 73 4.85 19.82 26.15
CA ASP A 73 5.63 19.84 27.39
C ASP A 73 4.84 20.61 28.44
N LEU A 74 4.36 19.93 29.48
CA LEU A 74 3.65 20.55 30.59
C LEU A 74 4.63 21.22 31.56
N ASN A 75 5.78 20.60 31.74
CA ASN A 75 6.90 21.11 32.50
C ASN A 75 8.21 20.46 32.01
N ARG A 76 9.32 20.62 32.74
CA ARG A 76 10.63 20.07 32.32
C ARG A 76 10.71 18.55 32.31
N GLU A 77 9.83 17.86 33.02
CA GLU A 77 9.86 16.41 33.25
C GLU A 77 8.64 15.68 32.66
N GLU A 78 7.60 16.43 32.32
CA GLU A 78 6.33 15.85 31.89
C GLU A 78 5.95 16.32 30.49
N ARG A 79 5.77 15.32 29.59
CA ARG A 79 5.28 15.50 28.24
C ARG A 79 3.98 14.68 28.04
N VAL A 80 2.99 15.30 27.47
CA VAL A 80 1.71 14.67 27.16
C VAL A 80 1.51 14.56 25.66
N ASN A 81 1.12 13.36 25.20
CA ASN A 81 0.72 13.10 23.81
C ASN A 81 -0.81 13.10 23.71
N VAL A 82 -1.31 13.63 22.60
CA VAL A 82 -2.72 13.62 22.26
C VAL A 82 -2.91 12.87 20.93
N PRO A 83 -3.01 11.52 20.95
CA PRO A 83 -3.09 10.74 19.73
C PRO A 83 -4.46 10.80 19.09
N SER A 84 -4.51 10.90 17.76
CA SER A 84 -5.72 10.69 16.96
C SER A 84 -6.06 9.19 16.84
N LYS A 85 -7.21 8.89 16.27
CA LYS A 85 -7.47 7.56 15.68
C LYS A 85 -6.53 7.33 14.51
N ALA A 86 -6.23 6.06 14.20
CA ALA A 86 -5.47 5.73 13.01
C ALA A 86 -6.29 6.07 11.76
N ILE A 87 -5.65 6.73 10.81
CA ILE A 87 -6.20 7.06 9.49
C ILE A 87 -5.59 6.11 8.47
N ILE A 88 -6.43 5.54 7.62
CA ILE A 88 -6.01 4.81 6.43
C ILE A 88 -6.32 5.67 5.21
N ALA A 89 -5.33 5.88 4.34
CA ALA A 89 -5.43 6.81 3.24
C ALA A 89 -4.80 6.22 1.97
N ARG A 90 -5.53 6.33 0.84
CA ARG A 90 -5.09 5.91 -0.49
C ARG A 90 -4.87 7.14 -1.36
N PHE A 91 -3.78 7.14 -2.11
CA PHE A 91 -3.44 8.15 -3.10
C PHE A 91 -2.66 7.50 -4.24
N GLU A 92 -2.46 8.25 -5.33
CA GLU A 92 -1.64 7.83 -6.46
C GLU A 92 -0.54 8.85 -6.72
N ALA A 93 0.69 8.39 -6.90
CA ALA A 93 1.84 9.22 -7.21
C ALA A 93 2.91 8.42 -7.98
N THR A 94 3.70 9.12 -8.79
CA THR A 94 4.79 8.51 -9.57
C THR A 94 5.94 9.50 -9.61
N ASP A 95 7.17 9.02 -9.32
CA ASP A 95 8.40 9.81 -9.36
C ASP A 95 8.27 11.15 -8.60
N ALA A 96 7.68 11.09 -7.39
CA ALA A 96 7.25 12.29 -6.68
C ALA A 96 7.85 12.38 -5.28
N GLU A 97 8.24 13.60 -4.91
CA GLU A 97 8.57 13.97 -3.55
C GLU A 97 7.36 14.65 -2.90
N LEU A 98 6.78 13.99 -1.91
CA LEU A 98 5.55 14.42 -1.24
C LEU A 98 5.84 14.93 0.17
N THR A 99 4.98 15.81 0.67
CA THR A 99 5.02 16.29 2.05
C THR A 99 3.66 16.08 2.70
N LEU A 100 3.64 15.36 3.82
CA LEU A 100 2.46 15.20 4.67
C LEU A 100 2.41 16.37 5.65
N THR A 101 1.33 17.14 5.62
CA THR A 101 1.13 18.29 6.50
C THR A 101 -0.06 18.06 7.42
N VAL A 102 0.14 18.30 8.71
CA VAL A 102 -0.87 18.22 9.78
C VAL A 102 -0.98 19.57 10.49
N PRO A 103 -2.09 19.85 11.18
CA PRO A 103 -2.23 21.11 11.91
C PRO A 103 -1.28 21.20 13.10
N THR A 104 -0.97 22.42 13.50
CA THR A 104 -0.26 22.70 14.74
C THR A 104 -1.23 23.20 15.79
N TYR A 105 -1.20 22.62 16.99
CA TYR A 105 -2.01 23.06 18.12
C TYR A 105 -1.15 23.80 19.14
N GLN A 106 -1.67 24.88 19.70
CA GLN A 106 -0.95 25.72 20.64
C GLN A 106 -0.84 25.09 22.05
N ASN A 107 -1.77 24.20 22.39
CA ASN A 107 -1.81 23.54 23.69
C ASN A 107 -2.64 22.23 23.63
N GLU A 108 -2.47 21.42 24.68
CA GLU A 108 -3.15 20.14 24.84
C GLU A 108 -4.69 20.25 24.74
N ARG A 109 -5.28 21.28 25.33
CA ARG A 109 -6.75 21.48 25.32
C ARG A 109 -7.27 21.68 23.90
N GLN A 110 -6.55 22.46 23.08
CA GLN A 110 -6.91 22.66 21.68
C GLN A 110 -6.75 21.37 20.89
N ALA A 111 -5.68 20.62 21.13
CA ALA A 111 -5.47 19.33 20.50
C ALA A 111 -6.60 18.35 20.83
N ARG A 112 -6.91 18.14 22.10
CA ARG A 112 -7.99 17.23 22.52
C ARG A 112 -9.36 17.58 21.93
N LYS A 113 -9.63 18.87 21.74
CA LYS A 113 -10.89 19.32 21.13
C LYS A 113 -10.98 18.98 19.64
N ASN A 114 -9.86 19.00 18.90
CA ASN A 114 -9.86 18.94 17.44
C ASN A 114 -9.24 17.67 16.87
N ILE A 115 -8.61 16.82 17.69
CA ILE A 115 -7.82 15.67 17.23
C ILE A 115 -8.65 14.61 16.49
N ASP A 116 -9.92 14.49 16.76
CA ASP A 116 -10.82 13.52 16.10
C ASP A 116 -11.30 13.97 14.71
N SER A 117 -11.11 15.25 14.36
CA SER A 117 -11.57 15.87 13.12
C SER A 117 -10.51 16.79 12.49
N PHE A 118 -9.23 16.51 12.72
CA PHE A 118 -8.16 17.31 12.12
C PHE A 118 -8.12 17.11 10.60
N GLU A 119 -7.78 18.18 9.91
CA GLU A 119 -7.53 18.15 8.47
C GLU A 119 -6.02 17.99 8.23
N TRP A 120 -5.67 17.26 7.19
CA TRP A 120 -4.29 17.06 6.75
C TRP A 120 -4.23 17.06 5.24
N THR A 121 -3.05 17.30 4.70
CA THR A 121 -2.84 17.34 3.25
C THR A 121 -1.57 16.60 2.87
N LEU A 122 -1.57 16.08 1.65
CA LEU A 122 -0.40 15.55 0.97
C LEU A 122 -0.12 16.45 -0.23
N THR A 123 1.07 17.05 -0.30
CA THR A 123 1.43 17.98 -1.38
C THR A 123 2.70 17.52 -2.08
N ASP A 124 2.80 17.82 -3.39
CA ASP A 124 4.03 17.62 -4.14
C ASP A 124 5.08 18.73 -3.88
N ALA A 125 6.25 18.60 -4.50
CA ALA A 125 7.33 19.59 -4.37
C ALA A 125 6.95 21.00 -4.91
N ASN A 126 5.92 21.09 -5.74
CA ASN A 126 5.42 22.34 -6.30
C ASN A 126 4.30 22.96 -5.44
N GLY A 127 3.87 22.28 -4.38
CA GLY A 127 2.78 22.70 -3.51
C GLY A 127 1.39 22.30 -3.99
N ASN A 128 1.27 21.48 -5.05
CA ASN A 128 -0.02 20.98 -5.51
C ASN A 128 -0.52 19.90 -4.54
N VAL A 129 -1.81 19.96 -4.19
CA VAL A 129 -2.44 18.97 -3.32
C VAL A 129 -2.68 17.67 -4.11
N ILE A 130 -2.18 16.56 -3.58
CA ILE A 130 -2.44 15.22 -4.12
C ILE A 130 -3.81 14.77 -3.63
N PRO A 131 -4.71 14.33 -4.52
CA PRO A 131 -6.01 13.79 -4.13
C PRO A 131 -5.86 12.54 -3.27
N VAL A 132 -6.55 12.52 -2.13
CA VAL A 132 -6.50 11.42 -1.16
C VAL A 132 -7.91 10.92 -0.88
N THR A 133 -8.09 9.60 -0.88
CA THR A 133 -9.28 8.95 -0.33
C THR A 133 -8.91 8.39 1.04
N GLN A 134 -9.61 8.81 2.09
CA GLN A 134 -9.28 8.44 3.47
C GLN A 134 -10.46 7.86 4.23
N ASP A 135 -10.13 7.09 5.27
CA ASP A 135 -11.07 6.55 6.25
C ASP A 135 -10.39 6.42 7.63
N LYS A 136 -11.16 6.14 8.66
CA LYS A 136 -10.64 5.80 9.98
C LYS A 136 -10.48 4.30 10.11
N LEU A 137 -9.26 3.83 10.41
CA LEU A 137 -9.02 2.43 10.69
C LEU A 137 -9.48 2.11 12.12
N VAL A 138 -10.74 1.70 12.24
CA VAL A 138 -11.36 1.39 13.52
C VAL A 138 -11.27 -0.11 13.77
N LYS A 139 -10.88 -0.47 15.00
CA LYS A 139 -10.95 -1.84 15.51
C LYS A 139 -11.80 -1.86 16.76
N ASP A 140 -12.78 -2.74 16.81
CA ASP A 140 -13.60 -2.94 17.99
C ASP A 140 -12.80 -3.62 19.10
N GLY A 141 -13.05 -3.25 20.35
CA GLY A 141 -12.42 -3.83 21.53
C GLY A 141 -11.14 -3.13 21.99
N MET A 142 -10.28 -3.89 22.68
CA MET A 142 -9.09 -3.35 23.32
C MET A 142 -8.05 -2.90 22.30
N GLN A 143 -7.51 -1.68 22.45
CA GLN A 143 -6.59 -1.04 21.51
C GLN A 143 -5.09 -1.38 21.78
N ILE A 144 -4.80 -2.34 22.68
CA ILE A 144 -3.45 -2.74 23.04
C ILE A 144 -2.95 -3.78 22.02
N GLY A 145 -1.71 -3.63 21.55
CA GLY A 145 -1.08 -4.57 20.62
C GLY A 145 -1.74 -4.63 19.25
N ARG A 146 -2.15 -3.48 18.70
CA ARG A 146 -2.69 -3.40 17.34
C ARG A 146 -1.65 -3.77 16.30
N ASP A 147 -2.05 -4.60 15.36
CA ASP A 147 -1.29 -4.99 14.16
C ASP A 147 -1.88 -4.24 12.96
N TYR A 148 -1.29 -3.08 12.64
CA TYR A 148 -1.81 -2.21 11.60
C TYR A 148 -1.63 -2.77 10.19
N GLN A 149 -0.67 -3.64 9.96
CA GLN A 149 -0.47 -4.33 8.69
C GLN A 149 -1.65 -5.26 8.43
N ARG A 150 -1.91 -6.18 9.36
CA ARG A 150 -3.04 -7.10 9.29
C ARG A 150 -4.39 -6.39 9.26
N GLU A 151 -4.54 -5.32 10.03
CA GLU A 151 -5.76 -4.51 10.01
C GLU A 151 -5.97 -3.82 8.65
N SER A 152 -4.89 -3.39 7.98
CA SER A 152 -4.94 -2.84 6.62
C SER A 152 -5.30 -3.89 5.59
N GLU A 153 -4.75 -5.10 5.71
CA GLU A 153 -5.12 -6.24 4.86
C GLU A 153 -6.61 -6.58 5.00
N ASP A 154 -7.10 -6.66 6.24
CA ASP A 154 -8.51 -6.91 6.53
C ASP A 154 -9.42 -5.81 5.98
N TYR A 155 -9.00 -4.55 6.10
CA TYR A 155 -9.70 -3.40 5.54
C TYR A 155 -9.75 -3.46 4.00
N ASN A 156 -8.64 -3.80 3.36
CA ASN A 156 -8.53 -3.95 1.91
C ASN A 156 -9.43 -5.09 1.40
N ARG A 157 -9.42 -6.23 2.10
CA ARG A 157 -10.27 -7.39 1.78
C ARG A 157 -11.76 -7.09 1.89
N LYS A 158 -12.15 -6.24 2.82
CA LYS A 158 -13.55 -5.78 3.00
C LYS A 158 -13.97 -4.71 1.99
N GLY A 159 -13.08 -4.23 1.15
CA GLY A 159 -13.37 -3.22 0.14
C GLY A 159 -13.67 -1.84 0.72
N GLY A 160 -12.97 -1.41 1.78
CA GLY A 160 -13.10 -0.07 2.33
C GLY A 160 -12.81 1.01 1.29
N VAL A 161 -13.30 2.24 1.51
CA VAL A 161 -13.18 3.35 0.52
C VAL A 161 -11.73 3.70 0.15
N ALA A 162 -10.79 3.51 1.08
CA ALA A 162 -9.36 3.70 0.88
C ALA A 162 -8.61 2.38 0.59
N ALA A 163 -9.32 1.32 0.22
CA ALA A 163 -8.70 0.03 -0.09
C ALA A 163 -7.84 0.09 -1.34
N ILE A 164 -6.75 -0.67 -1.33
CA ILE A 164 -5.91 -0.97 -2.49
C ILE A 164 -6.08 -2.44 -2.86
N ALA A 165 -5.81 -2.79 -4.12
CA ALA A 165 -5.71 -4.18 -4.51
C ALA A 165 -4.60 -4.86 -3.68
N ALA A 166 -4.86 -6.05 -3.15
CA ALA A 166 -3.85 -6.79 -2.39
C ALA A 166 -2.60 -6.96 -3.26
N THR A 167 -1.44 -6.53 -2.75
CA THR A 167 -0.16 -6.69 -3.43
C THR A 167 0.11 -8.19 -3.58
N GLY A 168 -0.14 -8.73 -4.77
CA GLY A 168 -0.10 -10.17 -5.07
C GLY A 168 -1.34 -10.71 -5.78
N MET A 169 -2.49 -10.00 -5.73
CA MET A 169 -3.54 -10.20 -6.72
C MET A 169 -3.20 -9.33 -7.94
N VAL A 170 -2.69 -9.93 -8.98
CA VAL A 170 -2.74 -9.33 -10.32
C VAL A 170 -4.18 -8.91 -10.54
N THR A 171 -4.40 -7.59 -10.55
CA THR A 171 -5.69 -7.04 -10.93
C THR A 171 -6.06 -7.67 -12.27
N ALA A 172 -7.17 -8.38 -12.31
CA ALA A 172 -7.87 -8.67 -13.54
C ALA A 172 -8.48 -7.35 -14.08
N ALA A 173 -7.62 -6.35 -14.27
CA ALA A 173 -7.95 -5.10 -14.92
C ALA A 173 -7.27 -5.10 -16.27
N ALA A 174 -8.11 -5.14 -17.31
CA ALA A 174 -7.79 -5.13 -18.72
C ALA A 174 -7.24 -6.46 -19.28
N ILE A 175 -8.12 -7.44 -19.37
CA ILE A 175 -8.06 -8.35 -20.53
C ILE A 175 -8.40 -7.46 -21.75
N PRO A 176 -7.49 -7.23 -22.70
CA PRO A 176 -7.87 -6.60 -23.96
C PRO A 176 -8.95 -7.48 -24.62
N ALA A 177 -10.07 -6.89 -24.95
CA ALA A 177 -11.17 -7.57 -25.64
C ALA A 177 -10.78 -7.83 -27.11
N THR A 178 -9.81 -8.74 -27.34
CA THR A 178 -9.53 -9.34 -28.65
C THR A 178 -9.02 -10.76 -28.44
N LEU A 179 -9.95 -11.68 -28.13
CA LEU A 179 -9.75 -13.09 -28.40
C LEU A 179 -10.39 -13.39 -29.75
N PRO A 180 -9.71 -14.12 -30.66
CA PRO A 180 -10.34 -14.63 -31.87
C PRO A 180 -11.43 -15.61 -31.46
N ALA A 181 -12.60 -15.45 -32.07
CA ALA A 181 -13.73 -16.36 -31.92
C ALA A 181 -13.40 -17.69 -32.57
N ASP A 182 -13.19 -18.74 -31.78
CA ASP A 182 -13.37 -20.12 -32.23
C ASP A 182 -14.39 -20.81 -31.27
N PRO A 183 -15.55 -21.24 -31.76
CA PRO A 183 -16.64 -21.71 -30.93
C PRO A 183 -16.60 -23.24 -30.78
N ALA A 184 -15.69 -23.77 -30.01
CA ALA A 184 -15.78 -25.13 -29.51
C ALA A 184 -15.00 -25.24 -28.19
N ASP A 185 -15.70 -25.50 -27.08
CA ASP A 185 -15.25 -25.76 -25.73
C ASP A 185 -15.10 -24.55 -24.77
N ALA A 186 -16.21 -23.86 -24.51
CA ALA A 186 -16.35 -23.04 -23.30
C ALA A 186 -17.75 -23.19 -22.72
N GLN A 187 -18.01 -24.32 -22.13
CA GLN A 187 -19.11 -24.48 -21.18
C GLN A 187 -18.50 -24.62 -19.78
N VAL A 188 -18.19 -23.48 -19.15
CA VAL A 188 -18.08 -23.40 -17.69
C VAL A 188 -19.16 -22.42 -17.25
N ALA A 189 -20.34 -22.98 -16.98
CA ALA A 189 -21.39 -22.26 -16.31
C ALA A 189 -20.91 -21.81 -14.95
N SER A 190 -20.98 -20.48 -14.67
CA SER A 190 -20.95 -19.96 -13.31
C SER A 190 -22.26 -20.34 -12.64
N PRO A 191 -22.26 -21.11 -11.56
CA PRO A 191 -23.44 -21.20 -10.71
C PRO A 191 -23.48 -19.94 -9.85
N ALA A 192 -24.49 -19.11 -10.06
CA ALA A 192 -24.91 -18.11 -9.07
C ALA A 192 -25.40 -18.87 -7.84
N GLY A 193 -24.60 -18.95 -6.80
CA GLY A 193 -24.89 -19.65 -5.55
C GLY A 193 -24.43 -18.82 -4.36
N THR A 194 -25.37 -18.57 -3.50
CA THR A 194 -25.38 -18.01 -2.14
C THR A 194 -24.10 -18.19 -1.35
N ALA A 195 -23.79 -17.15 -0.55
CA ALA A 195 -22.58 -16.90 0.26
C ALA A 195 -22.16 -17.98 1.30
N ASP A 196 -22.76 -19.16 1.31
CA ASP A 196 -22.51 -20.18 2.34
C ASP A 196 -21.41 -21.20 1.98
N ASN A 197 -20.78 -21.11 0.80
CA ASN A 197 -19.84 -22.15 0.35
C ASN A 197 -18.53 -21.62 -0.27
N THR A 198 -18.07 -20.46 0.13
CA THR A 198 -16.82 -19.84 -0.38
C THR A 198 -15.60 -20.77 -0.19
N ALA A 199 -15.59 -21.58 0.87
CA ALA A 199 -14.50 -22.50 1.16
C ALA A 199 -14.48 -23.67 0.13
N GLU A 200 -15.63 -24.21 -0.24
CA GLU A 200 -15.77 -25.28 -1.23
C GLU A 200 -15.41 -24.78 -2.64
N GLU A 201 -15.89 -23.60 -3.03
CA GLU A 201 -15.55 -23.00 -4.32
C GLU A 201 -14.05 -22.74 -4.46
N MET A 202 -13.40 -22.22 -3.40
CA MET A 202 -11.96 -22.02 -3.35
C MET A 202 -11.19 -23.34 -3.41
N LEU A 203 -11.66 -24.36 -2.71
CA LEU A 203 -11.05 -25.70 -2.75
C LEU A 203 -11.12 -26.31 -4.18
N ILE A 204 -12.27 -26.23 -4.81
CA ILE A 204 -12.48 -26.70 -6.19
C ILE A 204 -11.60 -25.91 -7.17
N PHE A 205 -11.56 -24.59 -7.02
CA PHE A 205 -10.72 -23.71 -7.85
C PHE A 205 -9.24 -24.12 -7.76
N TRP A 206 -8.69 -24.25 -6.54
CA TRP A 206 -7.28 -24.60 -6.36
C TRP A 206 -6.99 -26.04 -6.78
N TYR A 207 -7.91 -26.96 -6.52
CA TYR A 207 -7.77 -28.33 -6.99
C TYR A 207 -7.70 -28.42 -8.52
N ASN A 208 -8.55 -27.67 -9.23
CA ASN A 208 -8.53 -27.67 -10.70
C ASN A 208 -7.23 -27.05 -11.25
N LYS A 209 -6.70 -26.05 -10.58
CA LYS A 209 -5.48 -25.33 -10.98
C LYS A 209 -4.18 -26.11 -10.65
N ALA A 210 -4.23 -27.05 -9.74
CA ALA A 210 -3.08 -27.85 -9.31
C ALA A 210 -2.61 -28.82 -10.41
N ASP A 211 -1.30 -29.07 -10.47
CA ASP A 211 -0.70 -30.10 -11.33
C ASP A 211 -1.08 -31.53 -10.88
N ALA A 212 -0.76 -32.52 -11.72
CA ALA A 212 -1.13 -33.93 -11.45
C ALA A 212 -0.50 -34.48 -10.18
N GLU A 213 0.73 -34.08 -9.84
CA GLU A 213 1.45 -34.55 -8.66
C GLU A 213 0.84 -33.97 -7.38
N THR A 214 0.52 -32.69 -7.38
CA THR A 214 -0.17 -32.02 -6.26
C THR A 214 -1.56 -32.60 -6.03
N LYS A 215 -2.32 -32.89 -7.10
CA LYS A 215 -3.61 -33.59 -7.02
C LYS A 215 -3.50 -34.97 -6.40
N ALA A 216 -2.45 -35.73 -6.74
CA ALA A 216 -2.23 -37.07 -6.18
C ALA A 216 -1.92 -37.00 -4.68
N ARG A 217 -1.05 -36.09 -4.25
CA ARG A 217 -0.73 -35.85 -2.82
C ARG A 217 -1.95 -35.39 -2.03
N PHE A 218 -2.79 -34.53 -2.61
CA PHE A 218 -4.02 -34.08 -1.96
C PHE A 218 -5.03 -35.22 -1.77
N LYS A 219 -5.21 -36.08 -2.75
CA LYS A 219 -6.06 -37.29 -2.63
C LYS A 219 -5.56 -38.25 -1.56
N GLU A 220 -4.23 -38.45 -1.47
CA GLU A 220 -3.64 -39.28 -0.41
C GLU A 220 -3.87 -38.69 0.99
N TYR A 221 -3.76 -37.36 1.12
CA TYR A 221 -4.04 -36.66 2.38
C TYR A 221 -5.48 -36.83 2.85
N ILE A 222 -6.45 -36.66 1.94
CA ILE A 222 -7.89 -36.81 2.27
C ILE A 222 -8.22 -38.26 2.65
N ASN A 223 -7.58 -39.25 2.01
CA ASN A 223 -7.88 -40.65 2.27
C ASN A 223 -7.23 -41.17 3.57
N LYS A 224 -6.29 -40.42 4.16
CA LYS A 224 -5.62 -40.76 5.43
C LYS A 224 -6.31 -40.16 6.65
N ASN A 225 -7.18 -39.19 6.50
CA ASN A 225 -7.92 -38.50 7.56
C ASN A 225 -9.41 -38.69 7.40
#